data_7bcfcc4787ab1c1c17519c1e4484b1c1
#
_entry.id   7bcfcc4787ab1c1c17519c1e4484b1c1
#
_cell.length_a   1.000
_cell.length_b   1.000
_cell.length_c   1.000
_cell.angle_alpha   90.00
_cell.angle_beta   90.00
_cell.angle_gamma   90.00
#
_symmetry.space_group_name_H-M   'P 1'
#
loop_
_entity.id
_entity.type
_entity.pdbx_description
1 polymer ?
#
loop_
_entity_poly.entity_id
_entity_poly.type
_entity_poly.pdbx_seq_one_letter_code
_entity_poly.pdbx_strand_id
1 'polypeptide(L)'
;MEQTKDGFVLDCSVTMAWGFDDEATPYTDGVRDNLADVRAIVPALWPVEVANATIVGERRKRLDEARSSRFLSLLSSLPIIVDAETAARAWADTMHLARAHNLSAYDAAYLELAIRL
;
A
#
# COMPACT_ATOMS: atom_id res chain seq x y z
N MET A 1 -22.19 -10.61 -7.17
CA MET A 1 -21.64 -10.24 -6.77
C MET A 1 -21.02 -9.26 -6.25
N GLU A 2 -20.94 -8.56 -6.15
CA GLU A 2 -20.47 -7.55 -5.61
C GLU A 2 -19.35 -7.44 -4.76
N GLN A 3 -18.49 -8.23 -4.61
CA GLN A 3 -17.37 -8.28 -3.69
C GLN A 3 -16.33 -7.24 -3.89
N THR A 4 -16.22 -6.72 -5.10
CA THR A 4 -15.30 -5.64 -5.39
C THR A 4 -15.61 -4.37 -4.60
N LYS A 5 -16.85 -4.26 -4.13
CA LYS A 5 -17.25 -3.11 -3.30
C LYS A 5 -16.73 -3.18 -1.89
N ASP A 6 -16.22 -4.34 -1.49
CA ASP A 6 -15.75 -4.56 -0.12
C ASP A 6 -14.25 -4.33 0.04
N GLY A 7 -13.61 -3.78 -0.98
CA GLY A 7 -12.19 -3.54 -0.96
C GLY A 7 -11.83 -2.13 -1.38
N PHE A 8 -10.63 -1.71 -1.02
CA PHE A 8 -10.08 -0.41 -1.43
C PHE A 8 -8.59 -0.56 -1.69
N VAL A 9 -8.03 0.36 -2.48
CA VAL A 9 -6.59 0.38 -2.74
C VAL A 9 -5.89 1.13 -1.62
N LEU A 10 -4.88 0.48 -1.03
CA LEU A 10 -4.10 1.05 0.06
C LEU A 10 -2.72 1.44 -0.48
N ASP A 11 -2.33 2.69 -0.33
CA ASP A 11 -1.01 3.11 -0.75
C ASP A 11 0.03 2.96 0.36
N CYS A 12 1.30 3.05 -0.03
CA CYS A 12 2.39 2.84 0.91
C CYS A 12 2.47 3.95 1.97
N SER A 13 2.15 5.19 1.62
CA SER A 13 2.26 6.29 2.59
C SER A 13 1.29 6.15 3.75
N VAL A 14 0.06 5.75 3.48
CA VAL A 14 -0.93 5.48 4.54
C VAL A 14 -0.46 4.30 5.38
N THR A 15 0.04 3.25 4.73
CA THR A 15 0.57 2.08 5.42
C THR A 15 1.69 2.46 6.38
N MET A 16 2.65 3.25 5.93
CA MET A 16 3.80 3.63 6.75
C MET A 16 3.41 4.55 7.91
N ALA A 17 2.33 5.30 7.78
CA ALA A 17 1.82 6.11 8.88
C ALA A 17 1.46 5.25 10.10
N TRP A 18 1.15 3.98 9.89
CA TRP A 18 0.86 3.07 11.00
C TRP A 18 2.13 2.60 11.72
N GLY A 19 3.28 2.73 11.06
CA GLY A 19 4.56 2.32 11.63
C GLY A 19 5.36 3.46 12.25
N PHE A 20 5.03 4.71 11.91
CA PHE A 20 5.71 5.91 12.41
C PHE A 20 4.73 6.75 13.21
N ASP A 21 4.93 6.83 14.53
CA ASP A 21 4.01 7.53 15.43
C ASP A 21 3.80 8.99 15.04
N ASP A 22 4.83 9.66 14.53
CA ASP A 22 4.76 11.07 14.15
C ASP A 22 4.03 11.30 12.84
N GLU A 23 3.67 10.24 12.11
CA GLU A 23 2.93 10.34 10.86
C GLU A 23 1.46 9.92 11.02
N ALA A 24 1.10 9.36 12.16
CA ALA A 24 -0.27 8.92 12.40
C ALA A 24 -1.23 10.11 12.44
N THR A 25 -2.38 9.96 11.80
CA THR A 25 -3.45 10.95 11.79
C THR A 25 -4.79 10.24 12.03
N PRO A 26 -5.85 10.97 12.41
CA PRO A 26 -7.18 10.36 12.49
C PRO A 26 -7.61 9.70 11.19
N TYR A 27 -7.22 10.28 10.04
CA TYR A 27 -7.51 9.69 8.74
C TYR A 27 -6.83 8.34 8.56
N THR A 28 -5.50 8.26 8.80
CA THR A 28 -4.75 7.02 8.60
C THR A 28 -5.18 5.94 9.60
N ASP A 29 -5.50 6.33 10.83
CA ASP A 29 -6.03 5.40 11.83
C ASP A 29 -7.41 4.89 11.43
N GLY A 30 -8.25 5.75 10.88
CA GLY A 30 -9.57 5.37 10.37
C GLY A 30 -9.49 4.38 9.22
N VAL A 31 -8.52 4.56 8.32
CA VAL A 31 -8.29 3.60 7.22
C VAL A 31 -7.93 2.23 7.79
N ARG A 32 -7.05 2.18 8.80
CA ARG A 32 -6.70 0.93 9.44
C ARG A 32 -7.91 0.28 10.12
N ASP A 33 -8.71 1.09 10.80
CA ASP A 33 -9.89 0.58 11.51
C ASP A 33 -10.90 -0.03 10.54
N ASN A 34 -11.01 0.50 9.31
CA ASN A 34 -11.88 -0.06 8.28
C ASN A 34 -11.50 -1.49 7.91
N LEU A 35 -10.25 -1.90 8.12
CA LEU A 35 -9.81 -3.25 7.82
C LEU A 35 -10.47 -4.31 8.70
N ALA A 36 -11.19 -3.92 9.74
CA ALA A 36 -12.03 -4.84 10.50
C ALA A 36 -13.21 -5.35 9.66
N ASP A 37 -13.67 -4.55 8.68
CA ASP A 37 -14.88 -4.85 7.91
C ASP A 37 -14.60 -5.07 6.42
N VAL A 38 -13.57 -4.45 5.87
CA VAL A 38 -13.24 -4.53 4.45
C VAL A 38 -11.77 -4.84 4.28
N ARG A 39 -11.42 -5.38 3.12
CA ARG A 39 -10.02 -5.71 2.82
C ARG A 39 -9.40 -4.63 1.96
N ALA A 40 -8.08 -4.52 2.06
CA ALA A 40 -7.28 -3.66 1.19
C ALA A 40 -6.68 -4.49 0.06
N ILE A 41 -6.50 -3.86 -1.09
CA ILE A 41 -5.84 -4.48 -2.24
C ILE A 41 -4.70 -3.56 -2.64
N VAL A 42 -3.53 -4.14 -2.89
CA VAL A 42 -2.32 -3.38 -3.19
C VAL A 42 -1.66 -3.91 -4.45
N PRO A 43 -0.98 -3.06 -5.23
CA PRO A 43 -0.22 -3.55 -6.37
C PRO A 43 1.00 -4.34 -5.90
N ALA A 44 1.57 -5.15 -6.80
CA ALA A 44 2.67 -6.06 -6.45
C ALA A 44 3.94 -5.33 -6.00
N LEU A 45 4.07 -4.04 -6.26
CA LEU A 45 5.22 -3.27 -5.79
C LEU A 45 5.10 -2.83 -4.32
N TRP A 46 3.89 -2.88 -3.75
CA TRP A 46 3.64 -2.42 -2.39
C TRP A 46 4.53 -3.12 -1.34
N PRO A 47 4.68 -4.45 -1.33
CA PRO A 47 5.53 -5.10 -0.32
C PRO A 47 6.97 -4.59 -0.35
N VAL A 48 7.50 -4.34 -1.54
CA VAL A 48 8.88 -3.84 -1.69
C VAL A 48 8.97 -2.39 -1.26
N GLU A 49 7.96 -1.58 -1.58
CA GLU A 49 7.92 -0.19 -1.12
C GLU A 49 7.89 -0.11 0.41
N VAL A 50 7.09 -0.96 1.05
CA VAL A 50 7.03 -1.04 2.52
C VAL A 50 8.38 -1.46 3.08
N ALA A 51 9.01 -2.46 2.48
CA ALA A 51 10.34 -2.91 2.91
C ALA A 51 11.36 -1.78 2.81
N ASN A 52 11.36 -1.05 1.70
CA ASN A 52 12.28 0.05 1.50
C ASN A 52 12.06 1.18 2.51
N ALA A 53 10.81 1.58 2.72
CA ALA A 53 10.49 2.64 3.68
C ALA A 53 10.88 2.24 5.10
N THR A 54 10.71 0.97 5.45
CA THR A 54 11.09 0.44 6.75
C THR A 54 12.61 0.49 6.93
N ILE A 55 13.37 0.04 5.93
CA ILE A 55 14.84 0.09 5.96
C ILE A 55 15.35 1.52 6.06
N VAL A 56 14.78 2.44 5.28
CA VAL A 56 15.15 3.85 5.36
C VAL A 56 14.86 4.40 6.75
N GLY A 57 13.72 4.03 7.34
CA GLY A 57 13.38 4.43 8.71
C GLY A 57 14.41 3.94 9.73
N GLU A 58 14.90 2.71 9.59
CA GLU A 58 15.94 2.17 10.45
C GLU A 58 17.24 2.93 10.28
N ARG A 59 17.65 3.19 9.03
CA ARG A 59 18.89 3.91 8.73
C ARG A 59 18.87 5.34 9.25
N ARG A 60 17.70 5.95 9.29
CA ARG A 60 17.51 7.30 9.84
C ARG A 60 17.19 7.30 11.34
N LYS A 61 17.25 6.14 11.96
CA LYS A 61 17.01 5.95 13.40
C LYS A 61 15.62 6.35 13.85
N ARG A 62 14.64 6.26 12.94
CA ARG A 62 13.23 6.45 13.26
C ARG A 62 12.59 5.17 13.76
N LEU A 63 13.16 4.02 13.42
CA LEU A 63 12.73 2.69 13.85
C LEU A 63 13.96 1.90 14.27
N ASP A 64 13.77 0.92 15.15
CA ASP A 64 14.76 -0.13 15.39
C ASP A 64 14.20 -1.45 14.83
N GLU A 65 15.01 -2.49 14.84
CA GLU A 65 14.61 -3.80 14.27
C GLU A 65 13.44 -4.40 15.01
N ALA A 66 13.32 -4.19 16.31
CA ALA A 66 12.22 -4.73 17.10
C ALA A 66 10.89 -4.08 16.69
N ARG A 67 10.88 -2.77 16.51
CA ARG A 67 9.69 -2.05 16.07
C ARG A 67 9.33 -2.41 14.64
N SER A 68 10.32 -2.55 13.76
CA SER A 68 10.09 -3.00 12.38
C SER A 68 9.43 -4.37 12.36
N SER A 69 9.95 -5.33 13.15
CA SER A 69 9.37 -6.66 13.24
C SER A 69 7.92 -6.64 13.70
N ARG A 70 7.62 -5.85 14.73
CA ARG A 70 6.24 -5.74 15.22
C ARG A 70 5.32 -5.14 14.18
N PHE A 71 5.78 -4.11 13.48
CA PHE A 71 5.02 -3.44 12.44
C PHE A 71 4.73 -4.40 11.27
N LEU A 72 5.75 -5.12 10.79
CA LEU A 72 5.56 -6.06 9.68
C LEU A 72 4.68 -7.25 10.09
N SER A 73 4.77 -7.68 11.34
CA SER A 73 3.86 -8.71 11.86
C SER A 73 2.41 -8.22 11.89
N LEU A 74 2.20 -6.97 12.28
CA LEU A 74 0.86 -6.36 12.23
C LEU A 74 0.34 -6.38 10.79
N LEU A 75 1.13 -5.90 9.83
CA LEU A 75 0.70 -5.88 8.42
C LEU A 75 0.36 -7.27 7.92
N SER A 76 1.13 -8.29 8.31
CA SER A 76 0.89 -9.67 7.90
C SER A 76 -0.42 -10.23 8.44
N SER A 77 -0.93 -9.65 9.52
CA SER A 77 -2.18 -10.09 10.14
C SER A 77 -3.42 -9.40 9.57
N LEU A 78 -3.24 -8.33 8.78
CA LEU A 78 -4.35 -7.56 8.24
C LEU A 78 -4.83 -8.15 6.91
N PRO A 79 -6.11 -7.93 6.54
CA PRO A 79 -6.65 -8.43 5.28
C PRO A 79 -6.19 -7.56 4.10
N ILE A 80 -4.90 -7.64 3.78
CA ILE A 80 -4.28 -6.92 2.67
C ILE A 80 -3.90 -7.95 1.61
N ILE A 81 -4.44 -7.77 0.40
CA ILE A 81 -4.26 -8.69 -0.71
C ILE A 81 -3.39 -8.05 -1.76
N VAL A 82 -2.33 -8.74 -2.17
CA VAL A 82 -1.46 -8.28 -3.25
C VAL A 82 -2.08 -8.68 -4.58
N ASP A 83 -2.27 -7.69 -5.46
CA ASP A 83 -2.86 -7.90 -6.78
C ASP A 83 -1.96 -8.79 -7.64
N ALA A 84 -2.55 -9.81 -8.25
CA ALA A 84 -1.81 -10.76 -9.08
C ALA A 84 -1.59 -10.26 -10.51
N GLU A 85 -2.23 -9.17 -10.93
CA GLU A 85 -2.16 -8.70 -12.30
C GLU A 85 -1.27 -7.49 -12.52
N THR A 86 -0.66 -6.94 -11.48
CA THR A 86 0.16 -5.73 -11.59
C THR A 86 1.24 -5.88 -12.65
N ALA A 87 1.99 -6.98 -12.63
CA ALA A 87 3.08 -7.19 -13.57
C ALA A 87 2.58 -7.34 -15.01
N ALA A 88 1.47 -8.03 -15.20
CA ALA A 88 0.93 -8.26 -16.54
C ALA A 88 0.44 -6.97 -17.20
N ARG A 89 0.03 -5.98 -16.40
CA ARG A 89 -0.50 -4.71 -16.90
C ARG A 89 0.53 -3.59 -16.97
N ALA A 90 1.74 -3.84 -16.46
CA ALA A 90 2.75 -2.79 -16.29
C ALA A 90 3.12 -2.10 -17.59
N TRP A 91 3.30 -2.84 -18.66
CA TRP A 91 3.77 -2.29 -19.94
C TRP A 91 2.64 -1.81 -20.85
N ALA A 92 1.41 -1.99 -20.45
CA ALA A 92 0.23 -1.58 -21.24
C ALA A 92 -0.56 -0.52 -20.46
N ASP A 93 -1.57 -0.93 -19.71
CA ASP A 93 -2.49 0.02 -19.03
C ASP A 93 -1.75 0.95 -18.08
N THR A 94 -0.78 0.44 -17.32
CA THR A 94 -0.03 1.26 -16.37
C THR A 94 0.76 2.34 -17.06
N MET A 95 1.52 1.99 -18.12
CA MET A 95 2.27 3.00 -18.88
C MET A 95 1.37 4.00 -19.57
N HIS A 96 0.21 3.55 -20.06
CA HIS A 96 -0.76 4.45 -20.67
C HIS A 96 -1.24 5.51 -19.67
N LEU A 97 -1.60 5.08 -18.47
CA LEU A 97 -2.06 6.01 -17.42
C LEU A 97 -0.93 6.95 -16.98
N ALA A 98 0.29 6.43 -16.87
CA ALA A 98 1.43 7.25 -16.51
C ALA A 98 1.63 8.39 -17.50
N ARG A 99 1.53 8.10 -18.80
CA ARG A 99 1.64 9.13 -19.85
C ARG A 99 0.48 10.10 -19.83
N ALA A 100 -0.74 9.58 -19.70
CA ALA A 100 -1.95 10.41 -19.76
C ALA A 100 -2.04 11.39 -18.59
N HIS A 101 -1.54 11.01 -17.43
CA HIS A 101 -1.68 11.81 -16.20
C HIS A 101 -0.36 12.33 -15.67
N ASN A 102 0.72 12.15 -16.40
CA ASN A 102 2.06 12.60 -16.01
C ASN A 102 2.46 12.05 -14.64
N LEU A 103 2.29 10.76 -14.46
CA LEU A 103 2.62 10.05 -13.23
C LEU A 103 3.86 9.18 -13.43
N SER A 104 4.50 8.84 -12.32
CA SER A 104 5.47 7.74 -12.36
C SER A 104 4.73 6.42 -12.65
N ALA A 105 5.46 5.41 -13.11
CA ALA A 105 4.87 4.09 -13.29
C ALA A 105 4.39 3.52 -11.95
N TYR A 106 5.08 3.87 -10.86
CA TYR A 106 4.69 3.40 -9.52
C TYR A 106 3.34 3.97 -9.11
N ASP A 107 3.14 5.28 -9.23
CA ASP A 107 1.85 5.90 -8.91
C ASP A 107 0.77 5.44 -9.87
N ALA A 108 1.11 5.27 -11.15
CA ALA A 108 0.16 4.77 -12.15
C ALA A 108 -0.29 3.35 -11.86
N ALA A 109 0.56 2.53 -11.23
CA ALA A 109 0.16 1.16 -10.85
C ALA A 109 -0.96 1.19 -9.81
N TYR A 110 -0.91 2.12 -8.87
CA TYR A 110 -2.00 2.29 -7.90
C TYR A 110 -3.29 2.76 -8.58
N LEU A 111 -3.17 3.74 -9.48
CA LEU A 111 -4.33 4.24 -10.21
C LEU A 111 -4.94 3.15 -11.09
N GLU A 112 -4.12 2.39 -11.79
CA GLU A 112 -4.58 1.30 -12.65
C GLU A 112 -5.37 0.27 -11.83
N LEU A 113 -4.85 -0.10 -10.66
CA LEU A 113 -5.53 -1.04 -9.77
C LEU A 113 -6.88 -0.45 -9.30
N ALA A 114 -6.91 0.81 -8.91
CA ALA A 114 -8.14 1.46 -8.45
C ALA A 114 -9.21 1.50 -9.55
N ILE A 115 -8.80 1.72 -10.80
CA ILE A 115 -9.73 1.74 -11.93
C ILE A 115 -10.32 0.35 -12.16
N ARG A 116 -9.54 -0.72 -12.00
CA ARG A 116 -10.01 -2.09 -12.19
C ARG A 116 -10.98 -2.55 -11.11
N LEU A 117 -10.92 -1.97 -9.96
CA LEU A 117 -11.82 -2.33 -8.85
C LEU A 117 -13.13 -1.50 -8.92
#